data_1e3699eefc0826ee69bf5442b971f86b
#
_entry.id   1e3699eefc0826ee69bf5442b971f86b
#
_cell.length_a   1.000
_cell.length_b   1.000
_cell.length_c   1.000
_cell.angle_alpha   90.00
_cell.angle_beta   90.00
_cell.angle_gamma   90.00
#
_symmetry.space_group_name_H-M   'P 1'
#
loop_
_entity.id
_entity.type
_entity.pdbx_description
1 polymer ?
#
loop_
_entity_poly.entity_id
_entity_poly.type
_entity_poly.pdbx_seq_one_letter_code
_entity_poly.pdbx_strand_id
1 'polypeptide(L)'
;MENLLSKLGNSRDNPDYGRQGLLLLSYPSIESFTLSCYHDNVIGMEFDTGQRLKTFLGEYNINNQRLDENALKHATVEMLTVLGLINDCTYDLDDFSECNLDVYHYEESHREKSGLYQCMSLLIVALMDLGLIELIP
;
A
#
# COMPACT_ATOMS: atom_id res chain seq x y z
N MET A 1 -15.39 5.17 -5.62
CA MET A 1 -14.03 4.61 -5.41
C MET A 1 -13.71 3.48 -6.38
N GLU A 2 -14.54 2.47 -6.49
CA GLU A 2 -14.27 1.34 -7.40
C GLU A 2 -14.08 1.75 -8.85
N ASN A 3 -14.92 2.67 -9.36
CA ASN A 3 -14.79 3.17 -10.71
C ASN A 3 -13.45 3.88 -10.93
N LEU A 4 -13.03 4.66 -9.95
CA LEU A 4 -11.73 5.35 -10.00
C LEU A 4 -10.58 4.35 -9.95
N LEU A 5 -10.66 3.33 -9.10
CA LEU A 5 -9.65 2.28 -9.01
C LEU A 5 -9.51 1.52 -10.32
N SER A 6 -10.63 1.20 -10.97
CA SER A 6 -10.59 0.51 -12.28
C SER A 6 -9.95 1.37 -13.35
N LYS A 7 -10.15 2.68 -13.32
CA LYS A 7 -9.66 3.59 -14.36
C LYS A 7 -8.23 4.06 -14.14
N LEU A 8 -7.79 4.19 -12.90
CA LEU A 8 -6.47 4.70 -12.54
C LEU A 8 -5.55 3.66 -11.93
N GLY A 9 -5.94 2.38 -12.00
CA GLY A 9 -5.15 1.30 -11.42
C GLY A 9 -3.97 0.85 -12.29
N ASN A 10 -3.96 1.21 -13.57
CA ASN A 10 -2.91 0.82 -14.49
C ASN A 10 -2.00 2.01 -14.78
N SER A 11 -0.68 1.81 -14.65
CA SER A 11 0.27 2.90 -14.72
C SER A 11 0.56 3.39 -16.14
N ARG A 12 0.41 2.52 -17.15
CA ARG A 12 0.94 2.80 -18.47
C ARG A 12 -0.06 2.90 -19.58
N ASP A 13 -1.22 2.32 -19.43
CA ASP A 13 -2.21 2.27 -20.48
C ASP A 13 -3.59 2.52 -19.93
N ASN A 14 -3.99 3.78 -19.91
CA ASN A 14 -5.31 4.18 -19.50
C ASN A 14 -5.89 5.09 -20.59
N PRO A 15 -6.59 4.53 -21.60
CA PRO A 15 -7.07 5.30 -22.73
C PRO A 15 -8.05 6.41 -22.33
N ASP A 16 -8.80 6.24 -21.24
CA ASP A 16 -9.77 7.22 -20.78
C ASP A 16 -9.10 8.49 -20.23
N TYR A 17 -7.89 8.36 -19.70
CA TYR A 17 -7.19 9.43 -19.00
C TYR A 17 -5.82 9.74 -19.56
N GLY A 18 -5.43 9.13 -20.64
CA GLY A 18 -4.18 9.44 -21.34
C GLY A 18 -2.94 9.29 -20.47
N ARG A 19 -2.80 8.23 -19.70
CA ARG A 19 -1.66 7.97 -18.80
C ARG A 19 -1.58 8.93 -17.64
N GLN A 20 -2.69 9.27 -17.03
CA GLN A 20 -2.69 10.30 -15.99
C GLN A 20 -2.24 9.83 -14.61
N GLY A 21 -1.71 8.64 -14.51
CA GLY A 21 -1.10 8.23 -13.27
C GLY A 21 -1.62 6.91 -12.75
N LEU A 22 -1.15 6.57 -11.57
CA LEU A 22 -1.41 5.32 -10.90
C LEU A 22 -2.04 5.62 -9.54
N LEU A 23 -3.23 5.08 -9.29
CA LEU A 23 -3.88 5.20 -7.99
C LEU A 23 -3.34 4.10 -7.07
N LEU A 24 -2.81 4.49 -5.93
CA LEU A 24 -2.25 3.57 -4.94
C LEU A 24 -2.93 3.77 -3.59
N LEU A 25 -3.32 2.67 -2.98
CA LEU A 25 -4.04 2.69 -1.71
C LEU A 25 -3.08 2.55 -0.52
N SER A 26 -3.41 3.25 0.56
CA SER A 26 -2.75 3.10 1.85
C SER A 26 -3.80 3.11 2.96
N TYR A 27 -3.71 2.20 3.92
CA TYR A 27 -4.68 2.04 4.98
C TYR A 27 -4.00 2.00 6.35
N PRO A 28 -4.52 2.74 7.34
CA PRO A 28 -5.67 3.65 7.23
C PRO A 28 -5.36 4.99 6.56
N SER A 29 -4.09 5.29 6.31
CA SER A 29 -3.63 6.54 5.71
C SER A 29 -2.24 6.36 5.11
N ILE A 30 -1.70 7.40 4.48
CA ILE A 30 -0.39 7.36 3.83
C ILE A 30 0.75 7.07 4.82
N GLU A 31 0.58 7.38 6.09
CA GLU A 31 1.57 7.08 7.12
C GLU A 31 1.83 5.59 7.28
N SER A 32 0.95 4.73 6.77
CA SER A 32 1.19 3.29 6.72
C SER A 32 2.44 2.91 5.92
N PHE A 33 2.81 3.72 4.92
CA PHE A 33 4.06 3.52 4.21
C PHE A 33 5.26 3.66 5.15
N THR A 34 5.28 4.69 6.00
CA THR A 34 6.33 4.88 6.98
C THR A 34 6.44 3.67 7.92
N LEU A 35 5.30 3.18 8.40
CA LEU A 35 5.31 1.99 9.25
C LEU A 35 5.86 0.78 8.51
N SER A 36 5.50 0.62 7.23
CA SER A 36 5.98 -0.48 6.39
C SER A 36 7.50 -0.47 6.18
N CYS A 37 8.11 0.70 6.26
CA CYS A 37 9.55 0.83 6.11
C CYS A 37 10.35 0.30 7.32
N TYR A 38 9.73 0.31 8.51
CA TYR A 38 10.49 0.12 9.76
C TYR A 38 9.90 -0.91 10.71
N HIS A 39 8.75 -1.48 10.40
CA HIS A 39 8.06 -2.42 11.29
C HIS A 39 7.73 -3.71 10.56
N ASP A 40 7.89 -4.84 11.25
CA ASP A 40 7.57 -6.14 10.67
C ASP A 40 6.09 -6.47 10.84
N ASN A 41 5.55 -7.26 9.92
CA ASN A 41 4.17 -7.74 9.93
C ASN A 41 3.16 -6.61 10.09
N VAL A 42 3.30 -5.60 9.26
CA VAL A 42 2.48 -4.39 9.34
C VAL A 42 0.99 -4.69 9.11
N ILE A 43 0.67 -5.66 8.25
CA ILE A 43 -0.72 -6.07 8.01
C ILE A 43 -1.41 -6.58 9.28
N GLY A 44 -0.66 -7.05 10.26
CA GLY A 44 -1.20 -7.48 11.55
C GLY A 44 -1.52 -6.32 12.49
N MET A 45 -1.12 -5.10 12.15
CA MET A 45 -1.40 -3.92 12.95
C MET A 45 -2.69 -3.26 12.46
N GLU A 46 -3.57 -2.92 13.40
CA GLU A 46 -4.90 -2.42 13.09
C GLU A 46 -5.15 -1.07 13.74
N PHE A 47 -5.77 -0.18 12.97
CA PHE A 47 -6.11 1.17 13.43
C PHE A 47 -7.49 1.54 12.92
N ASP A 48 -8.26 2.26 13.75
CA ASP A 48 -9.58 2.76 13.35
C ASP A 48 -9.50 4.00 12.47
N THR A 49 -8.46 4.81 12.64
CA THR A 49 -8.26 6.07 11.88
C THR A 49 -6.80 6.29 11.54
N GLY A 50 -6.55 7.15 10.55
CA GLY A 50 -5.19 7.60 10.23
C GLY A 50 -4.54 8.38 11.38
N GLN A 51 -5.34 9.10 12.17
CA GLN A 51 -4.83 9.84 13.32
C GLN A 51 -4.25 8.89 14.38
N ARG A 52 -4.87 7.74 14.60
CA ARG A 52 -4.36 6.72 15.52
C ARG A 52 -3.02 6.19 15.07
N LEU A 53 -2.88 5.91 13.77
CA LEU A 53 -1.60 5.50 13.20
C LEU A 53 -0.53 6.58 13.39
N LYS A 54 -0.87 7.82 13.11
CA LYS A 54 0.06 8.94 13.25
C LYS A 54 0.54 9.09 14.70
N THR A 55 -0.38 8.94 15.65
CA THR A 55 -0.05 8.97 17.08
C THR A 55 0.90 7.82 17.44
N PHE A 56 0.64 6.62 16.92
CA PHE A 56 1.52 5.47 17.15
C PHE A 56 2.94 5.73 16.64
N LEU A 57 3.07 6.27 15.43
CA LEU A 57 4.39 6.59 14.87
C LEU A 57 5.16 7.58 15.75
N GLY A 58 4.46 8.57 16.30
CA GLY A 58 5.07 9.55 17.18
C GLY A 58 5.49 8.96 18.53
N GLU A 59 4.63 8.15 19.14
CA GLU A 59 4.91 7.53 20.45
C GLU A 59 6.13 6.60 20.41
N TYR A 60 6.30 5.87 19.32
CA TYR A 60 7.41 4.93 19.15
C TYR A 60 8.58 5.51 18.37
N ASN A 61 8.52 6.82 18.09
CA ASN A 61 9.59 7.55 17.40
C ASN A 61 9.95 6.97 16.02
N ILE A 62 8.99 6.34 15.37
CA ILE A 62 9.20 5.68 14.08
C ILE A 62 9.36 6.72 12.96
N ASN A 63 8.62 7.81 13.02
CA ASN A 63 8.65 8.86 12.00
C ASN A 63 9.96 9.66 11.95
N ASN A 64 10.85 9.46 12.92
CA ASN A 64 12.18 10.06 12.94
C ASN A 64 13.27 9.16 12.39
N GLN A 65 12.91 7.96 11.92
CA GLN A 65 13.87 7.04 11.33
C GLN A 65 14.33 7.54 9.97
N ARG A 66 15.54 7.18 9.61
CA ARG A 66 16.11 7.56 8.32
C ARG A 66 15.54 6.70 7.21
N LEU A 67 15.04 7.35 6.16
CA LEU A 67 14.58 6.64 4.96
C LEU A 67 15.79 6.31 4.08
N ASP A 68 16.17 5.06 4.04
CA ASP A 68 17.28 4.58 3.24
C ASP A 68 16.85 3.40 2.35
N GLU A 69 17.80 2.82 1.63
CA GLU A 69 17.54 1.69 0.73
C GLU A 69 16.96 0.49 1.48
N ASN A 70 17.46 0.21 2.69
CA ASN A 70 16.97 -0.90 3.49
C ASN A 70 15.51 -0.70 3.92
N ALA A 71 15.14 0.53 4.28
CA ALA A 71 13.76 0.87 4.62
C ALA A 71 12.83 0.64 3.43
N LEU A 72 13.24 1.05 2.24
CA LEU A 72 12.44 0.86 1.03
C LEU A 72 12.31 -0.62 0.65
N LYS A 73 13.36 -1.40 0.80
CA LYS A 73 13.30 -2.85 0.60
C LYS A 73 12.36 -3.52 1.58
N HIS A 74 12.39 -3.08 2.83
CA HIS A 74 11.48 -3.59 3.86
C HIS A 74 10.03 -3.31 3.49
N ALA A 75 9.73 -2.09 3.05
CA ALA A 75 8.37 -1.73 2.61
C ALA A 75 7.93 -2.58 1.40
N THR A 76 8.84 -2.90 0.49
CA THR A 76 8.55 -3.76 -0.66
C THR A 76 8.15 -5.16 -0.20
N VAL A 77 8.89 -5.75 0.73
CA VAL A 77 8.59 -7.08 1.27
C VAL A 77 7.23 -7.08 1.97
N GLU A 78 6.94 -6.05 2.76
CA GLU A 78 5.64 -5.93 3.44
C GLU A 78 4.49 -5.82 2.43
N MET A 79 4.65 -5.06 1.37
CA MET A 79 3.64 -4.94 0.32
C MET A 79 3.40 -6.29 -0.37
N LEU A 80 4.46 -6.99 -0.75
CA LEU A 80 4.33 -8.30 -1.41
C LEU A 80 3.67 -9.32 -0.51
N THR A 81 3.96 -9.29 0.79
CA THR A 81 3.31 -10.14 1.77
C THR A 81 1.80 -9.89 1.81
N VAL A 82 1.40 -8.63 1.81
CA VAL A 82 -0.01 -8.25 1.81
C VAL A 82 -0.72 -8.73 0.54
N LEU A 83 -0.12 -8.52 -0.62
CA LEU A 83 -0.73 -8.94 -1.88
C LEU A 83 -0.93 -10.46 -1.93
N GLY A 84 0.02 -11.21 -1.41
CA GLY A 84 -0.09 -12.66 -1.32
C GLY A 84 -1.20 -13.13 -0.36
N LEU A 85 -1.43 -12.40 0.73
CA LEU A 85 -2.47 -12.72 1.69
C LEU A 85 -3.87 -12.38 1.20
N ILE A 86 -4.01 -11.31 0.42
CA ILE A 86 -5.34 -10.82 0.04
C ILE A 86 -5.95 -11.67 -1.06
N ASN A 87 -5.27 -11.90 -2.14
CA ASN A 87 -5.81 -12.67 -3.25
C ASN A 87 -4.72 -13.25 -4.13
N ASP A 88 -3.58 -13.56 -3.53
CA ASP A 88 -2.41 -14.02 -4.27
C ASP A 88 -2.13 -13.15 -5.49
N CYS A 89 -2.30 -11.84 -5.33
CA CYS A 89 -2.12 -10.86 -6.39
C CYS A 89 -0.69 -10.91 -6.89
N THR A 90 -0.53 -11.01 -8.21
CA THR A 90 0.77 -10.82 -8.81
C THR A 90 0.99 -9.34 -9.08
N TYR A 91 2.23 -8.91 -8.84
CA TYR A 91 2.62 -7.56 -9.15
C TYR A 91 2.77 -7.40 -10.66
N ASP A 92 1.98 -6.52 -11.25
CA ASP A 92 2.06 -6.16 -12.67
C ASP A 92 1.68 -4.69 -12.82
N LEU A 93 2.65 -3.86 -13.17
CA LEU A 93 2.45 -2.42 -13.33
C LEU A 93 1.48 -2.08 -14.46
N ASP A 94 1.41 -2.91 -15.47
CA ASP A 94 0.56 -2.66 -16.62
C ASP A 94 -0.89 -3.08 -16.38
N ASP A 95 -1.14 -3.89 -15.34
CA ASP A 95 -2.48 -4.37 -15.01
C ASP A 95 -2.65 -4.47 -13.48
N PHE A 96 -2.57 -3.31 -12.82
CA PHE A 96 -2.63 -3.25 -11.36
C PHE A 96 -4.03 -2.98 -10.81
N SER A 97 -4.99 -2.67 -11.67
CA SER A 97 -6.34 -2.27 -11.24
C SER A 97 -7.06 -3.35 -10.45
N GLU A 98 -6.91 -4.63 -10.81
CA GLU A 98 -7.53 -5.72 -10.07
C GLU A 98 -6.96 -5.86 -8.66
N CYS A 99 -5.65 -5.72 -8.52
CA CYS A 99 -5.02 -5.74 -7.20
C CYS A 99 -5.54 -4.59 -6.31
N ASN A 100 -5.69 -3.39 -6.88
CA ASN A 100 -6.28 -2.27 -6.15
C ASN A 100 -7.70 -2.57 -5.69
N LEU A 101 -8.52 -3.13 -6.57
CA LEU A 101 -9.89 -3.50 -6.22
C LEU A 101 -9.94 -4.56 -5.12
N ASP A 102 -9.08 -5.58 -5.21
CA ASP A 102 -9.01 -6.62 -4.21
C ASP A 102 -8.60 -6.07 -2.84
N VAL A 103 -7.62 -5.17 -2.80
CA VAL A 103 -7.20 -4.49 -1.57
C VAL A 103 -8.35 -3.67 -1.00
N TYR A 104 -9.03 -2.90 -1.83
CA TYR A 104 -10.16 -2.08 -1.42
C TYR A 104 -11.26 -2.93 -0.79
N HIS A 105 -11.68 -4.00 -1.46
CA HIS A 105 -12.73 -4.88 -0.95
C HIS A 105 -12.30 -5.59 0.33
N TYR A 106 -11.07 -6.03 0.41
CA TYR A 106 -10.53 -6.66 1.60
C TYR A 106 -10.60 -5.74 2.81
N GLU A 107 -10.12 -4.50 2.67
CA GLU A 107 -10.10 -3.55 3.78
C GLU A 107 -11.49 -3.10 4.19
N GLU A 108 -12.37 -2.85 3.23
CA GLU A 108 -13.76 -2.48 3.54
C GLU A 108 -14.50 -3.62 4.24
N SER A 109 -14.31 -4.85 3.81
CA SER A 109 -14.89 -6.02 4.45
C SER A 109 -14.37 -6.21 5.87
N HIS A 110 -13.07 -6.04 6.07
CA HIS A 110 -12.46 -6.14 7.40
C HIS A 110 -13.00 -5.06 8.34
N ARG A 111 -13.12 -3.84 7.85
CA ARG A 111 -13.65 -2.73 8.63
C ARG A 111 -15.11 -2.93 9.03
N GLU A 112 -15.93 -3.48 8.15
CA GLU A 112 -17.32 -3.79 8.47
C GLU A 112 -17.42 -4.80 9.64
N LYS A 113 -16.49 -5.75 9.70
CA LYS A 113 -16.50 -6.79 10.73
C LYS A 113 -15.88 -6.36 12.04
N SER A 114 -14.82 -5.56 11.99
CA SER A 114 -13.99 -5.26 13.16
C SER A 114 -14.01 -3.79 13.58
N GLY A 115 -14.44 -2.89 12.69
CA GLY A 115 -14.32 -1.45 12.91
C GLY A 115 -12.92 -0.90 12.69
N LEU A 116 -11.98 -1.73 12.22
CA LEU A 116 -10.57 -1.38 12.07
C LEU A 116 -10.10 -1.64 10.65
N TYR A 117 -9.11 -0.86 10.21
CA TYR A 117 -8.34 -1.16 9.01
C TYR A 117 -7.06 -1.91 9.38
N GLN A 118 -6.69 -2.88 8.56
CA GLN A 118 -5.37 -3.49 8.65
C GLN A 118 -4.35 -2.60 7.94
N CYS A 119 -3.25 -2.32 8.61
CA CYS A 119 -2.25 -1.38 8.10
C CYS A 119 -1.51 -1.94 6.89
N MET A 120 -1.48 -1.17 5.80
CA MET A 120 -0.76 -1.55 4.60
C MET A 120 -0.60 -0.35 3.66
N SER A 121 0.36 -0.44 2.75
CA SER A 121 0.55 0.60 1.74
C SER A 121 1.02 0.01 0.41
N LEU A 122 0.44 0.49 -0.68
CA LEU A 122 0.87 0.20 -2.04
C LEU A 122 1.78 1.29 -2.61
N LEU A 123 2.15 2.29 -1.81
CA LEU A 123 2.93 3.44 -2.29
C LEU A 123 4.26 3.03 -2.91
N ILE A 124 4.88 1.97 -2.42
CA ILE A 124 6.16 1.49 -2.94
C ILE A 124 6.09 1.16 -4.43
N VAL A 125 4.90 0.85 -4.95
CA VAL A 125 4.70 0.58 -6.38
C VAL A 125 5.10 1.78 -7.24
N ALA A 126 4.85 3.00 -6.75
CA ALA A 126 5.26 4.21 -7.47
C ALA A 126 6.78 4.28 -7.64
N LEU A 127 7.54 3.91 -6.61
CA LEU A 127 9.00 3.89 -6.68
C LEU A 127 9.52 2.81 -7.62
N MET A 128 8.84 1.69 -7.67
CA MET A 128 9.17 0.61 -8.62
C MET A 128 8.86 1.02 -10.05
N ASP A 129 7.73 1.68 -10.28
CA ASP A 129 7.35 2.19 -11.59
C ASP A 129 8.34 3.23 -12.11
N LEU A 130 8.90 4.05 -11.21
CA LEU A 130 9.91 5.04 -11.55
C LEU A 130 11.33 4.44 -11.71
N GLY A 131 11.49 3.15 -11.48
CA GLY A 131 12.78 2.48 -11.58
C GLY A 131 13.74 2.77 -10.42
N LEU A 132 13.24 3.32 -9.31
CA LEU A 132 14.04 3.65 -8.14
C LEU A 132 14.32 2.45 -7.25
N ILE A 133 13.50 1.40 -7.36
CA ILE A 133 13.64 0.16 -6.62
C ILE A 133 13.39 -0.98 -7.58
N GLU A 134 14.23 -2.01 -7.53
CA GLU A 134 14.03 -3.23 -8.30
C GLU A 134 13.51 -4.34 -7.39
N LEU A 135 12.54 -5.12 -7.92
CA LEU A 135 12.15 -6.37 -7.29
C LEU A 135 13.26 -7.38 -7.52
N ILE A 136 14.01 -7.65 -6.49
CA ILE A 136 15.01 -8.72 -6.51
C ILE A 136 14.37 -9.93 -5.85
N PRO A 137 14.21 -11.03 -6.58
CA PRO A 137 13.67 -12.25 -6.01
C PRO A 137 14.54 -12.79 -4.88
#